data_8cb26c7ba0f7dbacb1782859ac8691fa
#
_entry.id   8cb26c7ba0f7dbacb1782859ac8691fa
#
_cell.length_a   1.000
_cell.length_b   1.000
_cell.length_c   1.000
_cell.angle_alpha   90.00
_cell.angle_beta   90.00
_cell.angle_gamma   90.00
#
_symmetry.space_group_name_H-M   'P 1'
#
loop_
_entity.id
_entity.type
_entity.pdbx_description
1 polymer ?
#
loop_
_entity_poly.entity_id
_entity_poly.type
_entity_poly.pdbx_seq_one_letter_code
_entity_poly.pdbx_strand_id
1 'polypeptide(L)'
;LGPVPWLALAGLEAVLFGAGAVPIALAGQMLLPAGVTPDSFVISLPLAELHPWLALLAFIGGASAATGMVIVASVALSTMVSNDMLLPWLLRRQEAERPFEAFRHWMLSVRRITIVAILLLAYVSYRLLGSTASLATIGQIAFAAITPLAPAIVGALYWKQANRRGVFAGLTAGAAIWFYTLILPLLGWPLDMFPGLSWMYNGGLGFGLSGLTLGVTLSLIGNATLFF
;
A
#
# COMPACT_ATOMS: atom_id res chain seq x y z
N LEU A 1 -9.35 -18.56 -23.20
CA LEU A 1 -7.98 -18.64 -22.67
C LEU A 1 -8.07 -19.07 -21.20
N GLY A 2 -7.59 -20.30 -20.87
CA GLY A 2 -7.66 -20.86 -19.53
C GLY A 2 -6.76 -20.11 -18.54
N PRO A 3 -6.91 -20.30 -17.22
CA PRO A 3 -6.15 -19.60 -16.16
C PRO A 3 -4.65 -19.93 -16.16
N VAL A 4 -4.24 -21.00 -16.84
CA VAL A 4 -2.86 -21.51 -16.84
C VAL A 4 -1.81 -20.52 -17.36
N PRO A 5 -2.02 -19.76 -18.45
CA PRO A 5 -0.99 -18.84 -18.93
C PRO A 5 -0.74 -17.66 -18.00
N TRP A 6 -1.75 -17.20 -17.29
CA TRP A 6 -1.60 -16.09 -16.32
C TRP A 6 -0.82 -16.52 -15.07
N LEU A 7 -1.04 -17.74 -14.59
CA LEU A 7 -0.29 -18.30 -13.46
C LEU A 7 1.19 -18.53 -13.84
N ALA A 8 1.45 -18.96 -15.08
CA ALA A 8 2.81 -19.14 -15.57
C ALA A 8 3.54 -17.79 -15.70
N LEU A 9 2.86 -16.73 -16.18
CA LEU A 9 3.42 -15.38 -16.26
C LEU A 9 3.70 -14.81 -14.87
N ALA A 10 2.78 -14.94 -13.94
CA ALA A 10 2.98 -14.49 -12.55
C ALA A 10 4.12 -15.24 -11.85
N GLY A 11 4.26 -16.57 -12.13
CA GLY A 11 5.38 -17.35 -11.63
C GLY A 11 6.72 -16.91 -12.25
N LEU A 12 6.74 -16.61 -13.54
CA LEU A 12 7.94 -16.12 -14.24
C LEU A 12 8.36 -14.75 -13.69
N GLU A 13 7.43 -13.83 -13.48
CA GLU A 13 7.70 -12.53 -12.85
C GLU A 13 8.32 -12.70 -11.47
N ALA A 14 7.73 -13.54 -10.61
CA ALA A 14 8.25 -13.80 -9.27
C ALA A 14 9.68 -14.36 -9.28
N VAL A 15 9.99 -15.26 -10.22
CA VAL A 15 11.34 -15.81 -10.41
C VAL A 15 12.31 -14.75 -10.91
N LEU A 16 11.94 -13.92 -11.88
CA LEU A 16 12.80 -12.87 -12.42
C LEU A 16 13.10 -11.80 -11.37
N PHE A 17 12.11 -11.38 -10.59
CA PHE A 17 12.32 -10.45 -9.48
C PHE A 17 13.20 -11.05 -8.39
N GLY A 18 12.97 -12.29 -8.00
CA GLY A 18 13.78 -12.99 -7.00
C GLY A 18 15.23 -13.20 -7.46
N ALA A 19 15.42 -13.59 -8.72
CA ALA A 19 16.74 -13.79 -9.31
C ALA A 19 17.58 -12.50 -9.37
N GLY A 20 16.95 -11.33 -9.49
CA GLY A 20 17.65 -10.03 -9.43
C GLY A 20 17.84 -9.49 -8.01
N ALA A 21 16.80 -9.53 -7.19
CA ALA A 21 16.80 -8.89 -5.87
C ALA A 21 17.70 -9.64 -4.85
N VAL A 22 17.68 -10.96 -4.83
CA VAL A 22 18.43 -11.77 -3.86
C VAL A 22 19.94 -11.59 -3.98
N PRO A 23 20.56 -11.69 -5.15
CA PRO A 23 22.00 -11.48 -5.32
C PRO A 23 22.42 -10.04 -4.90
N ILE A 24 21.63 -9.03 -5.25
CA ILE A 24 21.90 -7.63 -4.87
C ILE A 24 21.84 -7.47 -3.36
N ALA A 25 20.84 -8.06 -2.70
CA ALA A 25 20.70 -8.01 -1.25
C ALA A 25 21.87 -8.69 -0.54
N LEU A 26 22.28 -9.87 -0.99
CA LEU A 26 23.42 -10.59 -0.44
C LEU A 26 24.75 -9.86 -0.66
N ALA A 27 25.00 -9.39 -1.89
CA ALA A 27 26.19 -8.61 -2.19
C ALA A 27 26.25 -7.32 -1.37
N GLY A 28 25.11 -6.62 -1.21
CA GLY A 28 25.03 -5.41 -0.40
C GLY A 28 25.39 -5.65 1.07
N GLN A 29 24.92 -6.76 1.65
CA GLN A 29 25.26 -7.13 3.03
C GLN A 29 26.71 -7.55 3.22
N MET A 30 27.34 -8.13 2.19
CA MET A 30 28.72 -8.64 2.28
C MET A 30 29.78 -7.59 1.93
N LEU A 31 29.50 -6.70 0.98
CA LEU A 31 30.47 -5.77 0.42
C LEU A 31 30.35 -4.34 0.93
N LEU A 32 29.19 -3.93 1.42
CA LEU A 32 28.98 -2.57 1.89
C LEU A 32 29.24 -2.45 3.40
N PRO A 33 29.73 -1.28 3.88
CA PRO A 33 29.95 -1.03 5.30
C PRO A 33 28.67 -1.14 6.12
N ALA A 34 28.77 -1.53 7.36
CA ALA A 34 27.68 -1.54 8.32
C ALA A 34 27.09 -0.12 8.46
N GLY A 35 25.76 0.01 8.25
CA GLY A 35 25.03 1.29 8.32
C GLY A 35 24.47 1.77 7.00
N VAL A 36 24.82 1.16 5.88
CA VAL A 36 24.16 1.43 4.59
C VAL A 36 22.76 0.79 4.60
N THR A 37 21.75 1.59 4.29
CA THR A 37 20.37 1.10 4.27
C THR A 37 20.14 0.11 3.13
N PRO A 38 19.44 -1.03 3.35
CA PRO A 38 19.16 -2.00 2.30
C PRO A 38 18.45 -1.41 1.06
N ASP A 39 17.64 -0.37 1.27
CA ASP A 39 16.91 0.33 0.20
C ASP A 39 17.85 1.02 -0.80
N SER A 40 19.10 1.32 -0.41
CA SER A 40 20.10 1.98 -1.26
C SER A 40 21.08 1.01 -1.94
N PHE A 41 21.05 -0.29 -1.65
CA PHE A 41 22.02 -1.25 -2.17
C PHE A 41 22.16 -1.24 -3.69
N VAL A 42 21.04 -1.08 -4.42
CA VAL A 42 21.02 -1.05 -5.88
C VAL A 42 21.91 0.08 -6.45
N ILE A 43 22.00 1.19 -5.72
CA ILE A 43 22.81 2.37 -6.11
C ILE A 43 24.20 2.30 -5.47
N SER A 44 24.26 1.90 -4.21
CA SER A 44 25.50 1.93 -3.41
C SER A 44 26.51 0.87 -3.85
N LEU A 45 26.07 -0.32 -4.29
CA LEU A 45 26.95 -1.37 -4.79
C LEU A 45 27.77 -0.95 -6.02
N PRO A 46 27.16 -0.44 -7.11
CA PRO A 46 27.92 0.02 -8.27
C PRO A 46 28.87 1.20 -7.94
N LEU A 47 28.47 2.05 -6.98
CA LEU A 47 29.31 3.15 -6.54
C LEU A 47 30.55 2.65 -5.75
N ALA A 48 30.38 1.65 -4.89
CA ALA A 48 31.47 1.04 -4.14
C ALA A 48 32.49 0.35 -5.07
N GLU A 49 32.00 -0.24 -6.16
CA GLU A 49 32.83 -0.89 -7.19
C GLU A 49 33.37 0.09 -8.25
N LEU A 50 33.28 1.39 -8.03
CA LEU A 50 33.75 2.45 -8.91
C LEU A 50 33.10 2.43 -10.31
N HIS A 51 31.85 1.98 -10.41
CA HIS A 51 31.05 1.98 -11.62
C HIS A 51 29.90 3.01 -11.58
N PRO A 52 30.17 4.33 -11.62
CA PRO A 52 29.14 5.38 -11.48
C PRO A 52 28.08 5.33 -12.57
N TRP A 53 28.42 4.83 -13.77
CA TRP A 53 27.45 4.63 -14.85
C TRP A 53 26.32 3.68 -14.50
N LEU A 54 26.64 2.57 -13.85
CA LEU A 54 25.63 1.60 -13.43
C LEU A 54 24.74 2.18 -12.33
N ALA A 55 25.32 2.93 -11.40
CA ALA A 55 24.54 3.62 -10.37
C ALA A 55 23.58 4.66 -10.97
N LEU A 56 24.03 5.41 -11.99
CA LEU A 56 23.20 6.37 -12.72
C LEU A 56 22.04 5.69 -13.46
N LEU A 57 22.32 4.58 -14.15
CA LEU A 57 21.30 3.79 -14.84
C LEU A 57 20.28 3.21 -13.86
N ALA A 58 20.75 2.66 -12.72
CA ALA A 58 19.88 2.16 -11.65
C ALA A 58 18.99 3.26 -11.09
N PHE A 59 19.54 4.45 -10.85
CA PHE A 59 18.78 5.61 -10.36
C PHE A 59 17.72 6.07 -11.39
N ILE A 60 18.08 6.23 -12.66
CA ILE A 60 17.14 6.64 -13.72
C ILE A 60 16.03 5.58 -13.89
N GLY A 61 16.40 4.29 -13.90
CA GLY A 61 15.45 3.19 -14.00
C GLY A 61 14.47 3.17 -12.84
N GLY A 62 14.97 3.28 -11.61
CA GLY A 62 14.15 3.34 -10.39
C GLY A 62 13.23 4.56 -10.36
N ALA A 63 13.75 5.75 -10.69
CA ALA A 63 12.97 6.98 -10.75
C ALA A 63 11.88 6.90 -11.83
N SER A 64 12.19 6.32 -13.00
CA SER A 64 11.21 6.12 -14.07
C SER A 64 10.10 5.15 -13.65
N ALA A 65 10.44 4.02 -13.05
CA ALA A 65 9.48 3.04 -12.55
C ALA A 65 8.58 3.64 -11.46
N ALA A 66 9.16 4.33 -10.49
CA ALA A 66 8.42 4.99 -9.41
C ALA A 66 7.46 6.06 -9.97
N THR A 67 7.93 6.87 -10.92
CA THR A 67 7.09 7.90 -11.56
C THR A 67 5.90 7.27 -12.30
N GLY A 68 6.14 6.21 -13.07
CA GLY A 68 5.08 5.48 -13.76
C GLY A 68 4.02 4.94 -12.80
N MET A 69 4.46 4.35 -11.68
CA MET A 69 3.59 3.80 -10.65
C MET A 69 2.73 4.88 -9.97
N VAL A 70 3.34 6.04 -9.65
CA VAL A 70 2.64 7.19 -9.05
C VAL A 70 1.60 7.76 -10.02
N ILE A 71 1.93 7.88 -11.32
CA ILE A 71 0.98 8.36 -12.33
C ILE A 71 -0.23 7.43 -12.41
N VAL A 72 -0.01 6.13 -12.57
CA VAL A 72 -1.10 5.15 -12.70
C VAL A 72 -1.98 5.15 -11.44
N ALA A 73 -1.37 5.09 -10.26
CA ALA A 73 -2.12 5.08 -9.00
C ALA A 73 -2.92 6.37 -8.79
N SER A 74 -2.33 7.53 -9.03
CA SER A 74 -3.01 8.82 -8.84
C SER A 74 -4.16 9.03 -9.83
N VAL A 75 -4.00 8.62 -11.09
CA VAL A 75 -5.07 8.68 -12.09
C VAL A 75 -6.20 7.71 -11.74
N ALA A 76 -5.89 6.47 -11.36
CA ALA A 76 -6.89 5.49 -10.96
C ALA A 76 -7.70 5.98 -9.75
N LEU A 77 -7.03 6.44 -8.70
CA LEU A 77 -7.69 6.92 -7.48
C LEU A 77 -8.51 8.20 -7.75
N SER A 78 -7.99 9.12 -8.57
CA SER A 78 -8.72 10.33 -8.99
C SER A 78 -9.99 10.00 -9.76
N THR A 79 -9.96 8.98 -10.63
CA THR A 79 -11.16 8.51 -11.34
C THR A 79 -12.19 7.88 -10.41
N MET A 80 -11.76 7.06 -9.45
CA MET A 80 -12.64 6.49 -8.43
C MET A 80 -13.32 7.57 -7.59
N VAL A 81 -12.56 8.54 -7.06
CA VAL A 81 -13.12 9.65 -6.29
C VAL A 81 -14.13 10.46 -7.12
N SER A 82 -13.79 10.74 -8.38
CA SER A 82 -14.68 11.52 -9.26
C SER A 82 -15.97 10.77 -9.59
N ASN A 83 -15.88 9.48 -9.91
CA ASN A 83 -17.02 8.72 -10.39
C ASN A 83 -17.90 8.17 -9.25
N ASP A 84 -17.29 7.69 -8.17
CA ASP A 84 -18.01 6.95 -7.13
C ASP A 84 -18.45 7.85 -5.96
N MET A 85 -17.76 8.95 -5.72
CA MET A 85 -18.09 9.88 -4.63
C MET A 85 -18.73 11.17 -5.15
N LEU A 86 -18.09 11.84 -6.09
CA LEU A 86 -18.51 13.19 -6.50
C LEU A 86 -19.68 13.17 -7.48
N LEU A 87 -19.69 12.29 -8.45
CA LEU A 87 -20.75 12.22 -9.43
C LEU A 87 -22.12 11.88 -8.80
N PRO A 88 -22.26 10.86 -7.92
CA PRO A 88 -23.54 10.59 -7.25
C PRO A 88 -24.00 11.72 -6.35
N TRP A 89 -23.07 12.42 -5.69
CA TRP A 89 -23.38 13.55 -4.83
C TRP A 89 -23.90 14.75 -5.64
N LEU A 90 -23.30 15.01 -6.79
CA LEU A 90 -23.73 16.08 -7.69
C LEU A 90 -25.10 15.83 -8.27
N LEU A 91 -25.35 14.60 -8.75
CA LEU A 91 -26.63 14.22 -9.32
C LEU A 91 -27.78 14.33 -8.30
N ARG A 92 -27.48 14.11 -7.01
CA ARG A 92 -28.46 14.29 -5.93
C ARG A 92 -28.80 15.75 -5.63
N ARG A 93 -27.91 16.70 -5.94
CA ARG A 93 -28.12 18.13 -5.69
C ARG A 93 -28.84 18.88 -6.81
N GLN A 94 -29.39 18.18 -7.82
CA GLN A 94 -30.07 18.79 -8.96
C GLN A 94 -29.25 19.83 -9.75
N GLU A 95 -27.93 19.81 -9.65
CA GLU A 95 -27.07 20.66 -10.47
C GLU A 95 -26.92 20.12 -11.92
N ALA A 96 -27.81 19.22 -12.35
CA ALA A 96 -27.83 18.60 -13.67
C ALA A 96 -28.20 19.55 -14.83
N GLU A 97 -28.60 20.79 -14.53
CA GLU A 97 -28.93 21.79 -15.57
C GLU A 97 -27.70 22.54 -16.12
N ARG A 98 -26.50 22.19 -15.70
CA ARG A 98 -25.29 22.84 -16.27
C ARG A 98 -25.06 22.38 -17.70
N PRO A 99 -24.64 23.30 -18.61
CA PRO A 99 -24.22 22.93 -19.96
C PRO A 99 -23.15 21.85 -19.91
N PHE A 100 -23.22 20.86 -20.80
CA PHE A 100 -22.30 19.72 -20.84
C PHE A 100 -20.80 20.12 -20.80
N GLU A 101 -20.45 21.22 -21.47
CA GLU A 101 -19.07 21.75 -21.48
C GLU A 101 -18.63 22.24 -20.10
N ALA A 102 -19.49 22.95 -19.37
CA ALA A 102 -19.18 23.41 -18.01
C ALA A 102 -19.02 22.23 -17.04
N PHE A 103 -19.85 21.20 -17.19
CA PHE A 103 -19.74 19.97 -16.40
C PHE A 103 -18.43 19.23 -16.68
N ARG A 104 -18.03 19.11 -17.95
CA ARG A 104 -16.77 18.49 -18.34
C ARG A 104 -15.56 19.21 -17.76
N HIS A 105 -15.50 20.54 -17.88
CA HIS A 105 -14.41 21.35 -17.32
C HIS A 105 -14.34 21.21 -15.80
N TRP A 106 -15.46 21.19 -15.11
CA TRP A 106 -15.51 20.99 -13.68
C TRP A 106 -14.99 19.62 -13.27
N MET A 107 -15.41 18.53 -13.93
CA MET A 107 -14.91 17.18 -13.67
C MET A 107 -13.42 17.07 -13.88
N LEU A 108 -12.85 17.69 -14.91
CA LEU A 108 -11.41 17.72 -15.13
C LEU A 108 -10.68 18.48 -14.01
N SER A 109 -11.24 19.60 -13.54
CA SER A 109 -10.67 20.35 -12.44
C SER A 109 -10.67 19.55 -11.15
N VAL A 110 -11.76 18.86 -10.85
CA VAL A 110 -11.86 17.96 -9.69
C VAL A 110 -10.79 16.86 -9.75
N ARG A 111 -10.64 16.20 -10.90
CA ARG A 111 -9.59 15.18 -11.05
C ARG A 111 -8.19 15.74 -10.81
N ARG A 112 -7.88 16.92 -11.33
CA ARG A 112 -6.59 17.58 -11.11
C ARG A 112 -6.37 17.91 -9.63
N ILE A 113 -7.37 18.47 -8.96
CA ILE A 113 -7.30 18.78 -7.53
C ILE A 113 -7.11 17.50 -6.71
N THR A 114 -7.82 16.43 -7.04
CA THR A 114 -7.68 15.13 -6.37
C THR A 114 -6.28 14.55 -6.55
N ILE A 115 -5.68 14.62 -7.74
CA ILE A 115 -4.30 14.17 -7.99
C ILE A 115 -3.33 14.98 -7.13
N VAL A 116 -3.45 16.31 -7.11
CA VAL A 116 -2.59 17.17 -6.29
C VAL A 116 -2.75 16.86 -4.81
N ALA A 117 -3.98 16.66 -4.34
CA ALA A 117 -4.25 16.30 -2.94
C ALA A 117 -3.62 14.95 -2.56
N ILE A 118 -3.69 13.95 -3.44
CA ILE A 118 -3.05 12.63 -3.25
C ILE A 118 -1.53 12.77 -3.16
N LEU A 119 -0.93 13.55 -4.07
CA LEU A 119 0.53 13.76 -4.07
C LEU A 119 0.99 14.51 -2.83
N LEU A 120 0.24 15.53 -2.38
CA LEU A 120 0.52 16.23 -1.13
C LEU A 120 0.39 15.30 0.08
N LEU A 121 -0.65 14.47 0.12
CA LEU A 121 -0.83 13.48 1.19
C LEU A 121 0.32 12.48 1.22
N ALA A 122 0.75 11.99 0.05
CA ALA A 122 1.89 11.09 -0.08
C ALA A 122 3.18 11.77 0.41
N TYR A 123 3.41 13.03 0.05
CA TYR A 123 4.56 13.81 0.52
C TYR A 123 4.55 14.01 2.04
N VAL A 124 3.40 14.37 2.61
CA VAL A 124 3.24 14.51 4.07
C VAL A 124 3.49 13.17 4.76
N SER A 125 2.94 12.09 4.23
CA SER A 125 3.19 10.73 4.76
C SER A 125 4.68 10.38 4.72
N TYR A 126 5.36 10.68 3.63
CA TYR A 126 6.82 10.51 3.52
C TYR A 126 7.57 11.33 4.58
N ARG A 127 7.20 12.58 4.79
CA ARG A 127 7.84 13.44 5.81
C ARG A 127 7.64 12.94 7.23
N LEU A 128 6.50 12.32 7.51
CA LEU A 128 6.19 11.78 8.83
C LEU A 128 6.83 10.40 9.07
N LEU A 129 6.91 9.57 8.04
CA LEU A 129 7.27 8.15 8.15
C LEU A 129 8.69 7.85 7.65
N GLY A 130 9.25 8.69 6.77
CA GLY A 130 10.49 8.41 6.05
C GLY A 130 11.75 8.32 6.91
N SER A 131 11.70 8.77 8.17
CA SER A 131 12.82 8.66 9.12
C SER A 131 12.73 7.44 10.05
N THR A 132 11.59 6.75 10.08
CA THR A 132 11.31 5.73 11.10
C THR A 132 11.27 4.31 10.56
N ALA A 133 11.08 4.11 9.26
CA ALA A 133 10.94 2.79 8.67
C ALA A 133 11.58 2.68 7.29
N SER A 134 12.02 1.46 6.92
CA SER A 134 12.48 1.16 5.57
C SER A 134 11.34 1.24 4.55
N LEU A 135 11.67 1.51 3.28
CA LEU A 135 10.68 1.51 2.19
C LEU A 135 9.95 0.17 2.07
N ALA A 136 10.65 -0.94 2.31
CA ALA A 136 10.06 -2.27 2.33
C ALA A 136 8.99 -2.41 3.41
N THR A 137 9.25 -1.92 4.63
CA THR A 137 8.28 -1.95 5.74
C THR A 137 7.04 -1.11 5.42
N ILE A 138 7.23 0.11 4.87
CA ILE A 138 6.12 0.98 4.46
C ILE A 138 5.28 0.29 3.38
N GLY A 139 5.93 -0.34 2.39
CA GLY A 139 5.27 -1.10 1.34
C GLY A 139 4.45 -2.27 1.89
N GLN A 140 5.02 -3.07 2.79
CA GLN A 140 4.32 -4.20 3.42
C GLN A 140 3.10 -3.76 4.22
N ILE A 141 3.19 -2.66 4.98
CA ILE A 141 2.06 -2.10 5.73
C ILE A 141 0.98 -1.57 4.78
N ALA A 142 1.36 -0.93 3.68
CA ALA A 142 0.40 -0.47 2.67
C ALA A 142 -0.33 -1.64 1.99
N PHE A 143 0.38 -2.73 1.64
CA PHE A 143 -0.25 -3.95 1.13
C PHE A 143 -1.15 -4.62 2.17
N ALA A 144 -0.76 -4.62 3.43
CA ALA A 144 -1.57 -5.13 4.53
C ALA A 144 -2.93 -4.41 4.65
N ALA A 145 -3.03 -3.14 4.24
CA ALA A 145 -4.28 -2.38 4.21
C ALA A 145 -5.34 -2.96 3.25
N ILE A 146 -4.92 -3.73 2.26
CA ILE A 146 -5.82 -4.37 1.28
C ILE A 146 -6.44 -5.64 1.86
N THR A 147 -5.77 -6.28 2.81
CA THR A 147 -6.19 -7.57 3.38
C THR A 147 -7.62 -7.56 3.95
N PRO A 148 -8.09 -6.51 4.66
CA PRO A 148 -9.47 -6.43 5.13
C PRO A 148 -10.55 -6.47 4.03
N LEU A 149 -10.20 -6.27 2.77
CA LEU A 149 -11.13 -6.43 1.65
C LEU A 149 -11.42 -7.91 1.32
N ALA A 150 -10.52 -8.82 1.67
CA ALA A 150 -10.63 -10.24 1.32
C ALA A 150 -11.92 -10.90 1.83
N PRO A 151 -12.34 -10.78 3.11
CA PRO A 151 -13.60 -11.35 3.59
C PRO A 151 -14.81 -10.77 2.86
N ALA A 152 -14.81 -9.48 2.55
CA ALA A 152 -15.90 -8.83 1.83
C ALA A 152 -16.03 -9.37 0.40
N ILE A 153 -14.91 -9.56 -0.31
CA ILE A 153 -14.89 -10.12 -1.68
C ILE A 153 -15.34 -11.57 -1.67
N VAL A 154 -14.78 -12.39 -0.79
CA VAL A 154 -15.15 -13.81 -0.66
C VAL A 154 -16.61 -13.95 -0.27
N GLY A 155 -17.08 -13.17 0.70
CA GLY A 155 -18.47 -13.18 1.12
C GLY A 155 -19.42 -12.76 0.00
N ALA A 156 -19.08 -11.73 -0.78
CA ALA A 156 -19.89 -11.29 -1.92
C ALA A 156 -20.03 -12.37 -3.01
N LEU A 157 -18.99 -13.21 -3.20
CA LEU A 157 -18.97 -14.26 -4.21
C LEU A 157 -19.68 -15.55 -3.76
N TYR A 158 -19.51 -15.93 -2.51
CA TYR A 158 -19.92 -17.26 -2.03
C TYR A 158 -21.09 -17.25 -1.04
N TRP A 159 -21.40 -16.09 -0.41
CA TRP A 159 -22.43 -16.02 0.63
C TRP A 159 -23.65 -15.24 0.21
N LYS A 160 -24.77 -15.95 0.03
CA LYS A 160 -26.07 -15.37 -0.39
C LYS A 160 -26.69 -14.41 0.64
N GLN A 161 -26.30 -14.51 1.91
CA GLN A 161 -26.82 -13.68 3.01
C GLN A 161 -25.93 -12.46 3.32
N ALA A 162 -24.83 -12.26 2.55
CA ALA A 162 -23.98 -11.10 2.69
C ALA A 162 -24.81 -9.80 2.57
N ASN A 163 -24.72 -8.95 3.58
CA ASN A 163 -25.46 -7.71 3.62
C ASN A 163 -24.54 -6.48 3.64
N ARG A 164 -25.03 -5.36 3.17
CA ARG A 164 -24.25 -4.11 3.11
C ARG A 164 -23.77 -3.66 4.49
N ARG A 165 -24.55 -3.88 5.56
CA ARG A 165 -24.18 -3.46 6.92
C ARG A 165 -23.00 -4.26 7.44
N GLY A 166 -23.01 -5.59 7.23
CA GLY A 166 -21.89 -6.47 7.59
C GLY A 166 -20.60 -6.10 6.86
N VAL A 167 -20.68 -5.85 5.54
CA VAL A 167 -19.51 -5.40 4.77
C VAL A 167 -18.92 -4.11 5.35
N PHE A 168 -19.75 -3.09 5.62
CA PHE A 168 -19.28 -1.82 6.20
C PHE A 168 -18.71 -2.02 7.61
N ALA A 169 -19.37 -2.81 8.47
CA ALA A 169 -18.89 -3.08 9.81
C ALA A 169 -17.55 -3.82 9.78
N GLY A 170 -17.44 -4.87 8.97
CA GLY A 170 -16.21 -5.62 8.81
C GLY A 170 -15.05 -4.78 8.27
N LEU A 171 -15.28 -4.01 7.20
CA LEU A 171 -14.26 -3.14 6.63
C LEU A 171 -13.79 -2.05 7.60
N THR A 172 -14.72 -1.41 8.32
CA THR A 172 -14.36 -0.37 9.29
C THR A 172 -13.59 -0.94 10.48
N ALA A 173 -13.98 -2.11 10.97
CA ALA A 173 -13.26 -2.78 12.04
C ALA A 173 -11.86 -3.26 11.58
N GLY A 174 -11.77 -3.88 10.41
CA GLY A 174 -10.50 -4.30 9.84
C GLY A 174 -9.54 -3.13 9.63
N ALA A 175 -10.04 -2.03 9.07
CA ALA A 175 -9.25 -0.81 8.88
C ALA A 175 -8.82 -0.18 10.22
N ALA A 176 -9.71 -0.15 11.22
CA ALA A 176 -9.40 0.36 12.57
C ALA A 176 -8.32 -0.48 13.25
N ILE A 177 -8.41 -1.81 13.18
CA ILE A 177 -7.40 -2.72 13.73
C ILE A 177 -6.07 -2.55 12.99
N TRP A 178 -6.09 -2.50 11.65
CA TRP A 178 -4.90 -2.25 10.83
C TRP A 178 -4.22 -0.92 11.20
N PHE A 179 -4.99 0.14 11.32
CA PHE A 179 -4.47 1.45 11.72
C PHE A 179 -3.86 1.41 13.11
N TYR A 180 -4.57 0.82 14.08
CA TYR A 180 -4.13 0.70 15.46
C TYR A 180 -2.85 -0.14 15.60
N THR A 181 -2.79 -1.28 14.91
CA THR A 181 -1.69 -2.24 15.08
C THR A 181 -0.46 -1.94 14.23
N LEU A 182 -0.62 -1.30 13.08
CA LEU A 182 0.48 -1.12 12.12
C LEU A 182 0.86 0.35 11.92
N ILE A 183 -0.10 1.27 11.86
CA ILE A 183 0.20 2.69 11.61
C ILE A 183 0.66 3.40 12.88
N LEU A 184 0.03 3.18 14.03
CA LEU A 184 0.42 3.85 15.27
C LEU A 184 1.89 3.60 15.65
N PRO A 185 2.41 2.37 15.65
CA PRO A 185 3.82 2.12 15.92
C PRO A 185 4.74 2.78 14.90
N LEU A 186 4.33 2.84 13.64
CA LEU A 186 5.09 3.46 12.57
C LEU A 186 5.24 4.98 12.75
N LEU A 187 4.24 5.63 13.35
CA LEU A 187 4.28 7.05 13.71
C LEU A 187 5.18 7.35 14.93
N GLY A 188 5.84 6.34 15.51
CA GLY A 188 6.73 6.51 16.64
C GLY A 188 6.02 6.72 17.98
N TRP A 189 4.72 6.39 18.07
CA TRP A 189 4.01 6.48 19.33
C TRP A 189 4.44 5.35 20.29
N PRO A 190 4.61 5.65 21.60
CA PRO A 190 5.07 4.65 22.56
C PRO A 190 4.08 3.47 22.61
N LEU A 191 4.62 2.27 22.41
CA LEU A 191 3.82 1.03 22.40
C LEU A 191 3.12 0.78 23.76
N ASP A 192 3.73 1.24 24.85
CA ASP A 192 3.22 1.08 26.21
C ASP A 192 1.95 1.89 26.49
N MET A 193 1.68 2.92 25.68
CA MET A 193 0.50 3.75 25.80
C MET A 193 -0.76 3.04 25.32
N PHE A 194 -0.63 2.00 24.52
CA PHE A 194 -1.74 1.30 23.88
C PHE A 194 -1.86 -0.15 24.40
N PRO A 195 -3.01 -0.52 25.00
CA PRO A 195 -3.21 -1.86 25.51
C PRO A 195 -3.03 -2.92 24.42
N GLY A 196 -2.22 -3.93 24.71
CA GLY A 196 -1.96 -5.04 23.81
C GLY A 196 -0.92 -4.82 22.72
N LEU A 197 -0.51 -3.57 22.40
CA LEU A 197 0.48 -3.31 21.38
C LEU A 197 1.87 -3.74 21.82
N SER A 198 2.28 -3.40 23.03
CA SER A 198 3.54 -3.82 23.62
C SER A 198 3.68 -5.36 23.66
N TRP A 199 2.61 -6.05 24.08
CA TRP A 199 2.56 -7.50 24.06
C TRP A 199 2.73 -8.08 22.63
N MET A 200 2.06 -7.51 21.67
CA MET A 200 2.09 -7.96 20.27
C MET A 200 3.49 -7.82 19.64
N TYR A 201 4.18 -6.71 19.92
CA TYR A 201 5.53 -6.46 19.38
C TYR A 201 6.65 -7.12 20.18
N ASN A 202 6.45 -7.40 21.47
CA ASN A 202 7.44 -8.05 22.34
C ASN A 202 7.39 -9.59 22.34
N GLY A 203 6.84 -10.18 21.28
CA GLY A 203 6.87 -11.62 21.10
C GLY A 203 5.50 -12.33 21.17
N GLY A 204 4.42 -11.61 21.46
CA GLY A 204 3.04 -12.06 21.35
C GLY A 204 2.78 -13.48 21.84
N LEU A 205 2.26 -14.31 20.97
CA LEU A 205 1.91 -15.72 21.26
C LEU A 205 3.12 -16.67 21.37
N GLY A 206 4.36 -16.17 21.38
CA GLY A 206 5.56 -17.03 21.47
C GLY A 206 5.89 -17.82 20.19
N PHE A 207 5.16 -17.62 19.12
CA PHE A 207 5.37 -18.30 17.83
C PHE A 207 6.40 -17.60 16.93
N GLY A 208 7.10 -16.58 17.43
CA GLY A 208 8.08 -15.82 16.62
C GLY A 208 7.47 -15.03 15.45
N LEU A 209 6.15 -14.77 15.51
CA LEU A 209 5.45 -14.00 14.47
C LEU A 209 5.82 -12.52 14.59
N SER A 210 6.11 -11.90 13.45
CA SER A 210 6.36 -10.47 13.41
C SER A 210 5.09 -9.68 13.79
N GLY A 211 5.25 -8.48 14.36
CA GLY A 211 4.13 -7.59 14.68
C GLY A 211 3.23 -7.31 13.47
N LEU A 212 3.82 -7.25 12.27
CA LEU A 212 3.08 -7.11 11.02
C LEU A 212 2.16 -8.29 10.77
N THR A 213 2.65 -9.52 10.92
CA THR A 213 1.83 -10.73 10.72
C THR A 213 0.67 -10.79 11.70
N LEU A 214 0.92 -10.47 12.98
CA LEU A 214 -0.12 -10.43 14.01
C LEU A 214 -1.14 -9.33 13.72
N GLY A 215 -0.71 -8.13 13.32
CA GLY A 215 -1.59 -7.03 12.96
C GLY A 215 -2.51 -7.37 11.78
N VAL A 216 -1.96 -7.99 10.73
CA VAL A 216 -2.74 -8.43 9.56
C VAL A 216 -3.74 -9.52 9.94
N THR A 217 -3.33 -10.54 10.70
CA THR A 217 -4.23 -11.62 11.11
C THR A 217 -5.36 -11.15 12.01
N LEU A 218 -5.07 -10.27 12.98
CA LEU A 218 -6.09 -9.65 13.83
C LEU A 218 -7.07 -8.78 13.04
N SER A 219 -6.56 -7.99 12.10
CA SER A 219 -7.40 -7.17 11.21
C SER A 219 -8.34 -8.05 10.37
N LEU A 220 -7.84 -9.16 9.85
CA LEU A 220 -8.61 -10.10 9.04
C LEU A 220 -9.67 -10.84 9.87
N ILE A 221 -9.31 -11.30 11.06
CA ILE A 221 -10.24 -11.96 11.99
C ILE A 221 -11.32 -10.97 12.45
N GLY A 222 -10.94 -9.77 12.87
CA GLY A 222 -11.89 -8.75 13.30
C GLY A 222 -12.86 -8.34 12.19
N ASN A 223 -12.37 -8.24 10.95
CA ASN A 223 -13.22 -8.02 9.79
C ASN A 223 -14.18 -9.21 9.58
N ALA A 224 -13.66 -10.43 9.53
CA ALA A 224 -14.48 -11.62 9.29
C ALA A 224 -15.57 -11.79 10.35
N THR A 225 -15.25 -11.63 11.64
CA THR A 225 -16.22 -11.80 12.73
C THR A 225 -17.37 -10.79 12.72
N LEU A 226 -17.14 -9.59 12.21
CA LEU A 226 -18.19 -8.56 12.08
C LEU A 226 -18.90 -8.60 10.73
N PHE A 227 -18.28 -9.23 9.74
CA PHE A 227 -18.88 -9.43 8.43
C PHE A 227 -19.92 -10.58 8.47
N PHE A 228 -19.62 -11.63 9.19
CA PHE A 228 -20.47 -12.81 9.35
C PHE A 228 -21.37 -12.71 10.57
#